data_cedc24733688bf284a2831cd65abfed9
#
_entry.id   cedc24733688bf284a2831cd65abfed9
#
_cell.length_a   1.000
_cell.length_b   1.000
_cell.length_c   1.000
_cell.angle_alpha   90.00
_cell.angle_beta   90.00
_cell.angle_gamma   90.00
#
_symmetry.space_group_name_H-M   'P 1'
#
loop_
_entity.id
_entity.type
_entity.pdbx_description
1 polymer ?
#
loop_
_entity_poly.entity_id
_entity_poly.type
_entity_poly.pdbx_seq_one_letter_code
_entity_poly.pdbx_strand_id
1 'polypeptide(L)'
;LDGKHLVVGMTGGIAAYKVCELVRRLQDEGATVQVVMTAGAQQFVTATTMQALSGRPVETDQWKSSTGNAMPHIELTRNADAVIVAPATADFLAKLAHGLADDLLTALALARDRTRTPLLVAPAMNVEMWDNPATQRNIAQLRADGVVILGPASGAQACGETGFGRMLEPHEL
;
A
#
# COMPACT_ATOMS: atom_id res chain seq x y z
N LEU A 1 0.40 7.08 -17.55
CA LEU A 1 -0.68 6.36 -16.82
C LEU A 1 -2.08 6.88 -17.20
N ASP A 2 -2.18 7.55 -18.33
CA ASP A 2 -3.44 8.16 -18.79
C ASP A 2 -4.61 7.16 -18.79
N GLY A 3 -5.73 7.57 -18.19
CA GLY A 3 -6.94 6.75 -18.06
C GLY A 3 -6.85 5.53 -17.13
N LYS A 4 -5.72 5.31 -16.44
CA LYS A 4 -5.57 4.21 -15.50
C LYS A 4 -6.24 4.51 -14.18
N HIS A 5 -6.82 3.47 -13.55
CA HIS A 5 -7.39 3.54 -12.22
C HIS A 5 -6.55 2.73 -11.24
N LEU A 6 -5.96 3.41 -10.25
CA LEU A 6 -5.05 2.82 -9.28
C LEU A 6 -5.65 2.85 -7.88
N VAL A 7 -5.52 1.75 -7.15
CA VAL A 7 -5.80 1.72 -5.71
C VAL A 7 -4.47 1.87 -4.97
N VAL A 8 -4.36 2.89 -4.13
CA VAL A 8 -3.19 3.11 -3.28
C VAL A 8 -3.56 2.79 -1.83
N GLY A 9 -3.02 1.69 -1.33
CA GLY A 9 -3.13 1.28 0.06
C GLY A 9 -2.03 1.88 0.92
N MET A 10 -2.39 2.44 2.07
CA MET A 10 -1.42 2.99 3.01
C MET A 10 -1.45 2.23 4.32
N THR A 11 -0.28 1.84 4.82
CA THR A 11 -0.12 1.17 6.11
C THR A 11 0.67 2.05 7.11
N GLY A 12 0.71 1.64 8.38
CA GLY A 12 1.18 2.44 9.49
C GLY A 12 2.71 2.52 9.61
N GLY A 13 3.34 3.36 8.82
CA GLY A 13 4.77 3.63 8.92
C GLY A 13 5.08 5.11 8.70
N ILE A 14 6.21 5.58 9.23
CA ILE A 14 6.63 6.98 9.09
C ILE A 14 6.72 7.43 7.62
N ALA A 15 7.06 6.52 6.69
CA ALA A 15 7.12 6.81 5.27
C ALA A 15 5.75 7.15 4.63
N ALA A 16 4.65 7.04 5.37
CA ALA A 16 3.32 7.39 4.89
C ALA A 16 3.24 8.83 4.33
N TYR A 17 4.02 9.79 4.87
CA TYR A 17 4.04 11.15 4.35
C TYR A 17 4.48 11.24 2.89
N LYS A 18 5.35 10.34 2.43
CA LYS A 18 5.82 10.30 1.04
C LYS A 18 4.70 9.93 0.06
N VAL A 19 3.69 9.20 0.53
CA VAL A 19 2.57 8.77 -0.31
C VAL A 19 1.70 9.94 -0.73
N CYS A 20 1.71 11.04 0.02
CA CYS A 20 1.06 12.28 -0.41
C CYS A 20 1.61 12.78 -1.76
N GLU A 21 2.93 12.74 -1.92
CA GLU A 21 3.59 13.08 -3.19
C GLU A 21 3.35 12.00 -4.26
N LEU A 22 3.41 10.72 -3.88
CA LEU A 22 3.14 9.62 -4.81
C LEU A 22 1.76 9.77 -5.46
N VAL A 23 0.71 10.02 -4.67
CA VAL A 23 -0.66 10.20 -5.19
C VAL A 23 -0.71 11.34 -6.21
N ARG A 24 -0.06 12.48 -5.92
CA ARG A 24 -0.01 13.61 -6.85
C ARG A 24 0.72 13.26 -8.15
N ARG A 25 1.86 12.59 -8.05
CA ARG A 25 2.62 12.16 -9.25
C ARG A 25 1.82 11.21 -10.13
N LEU A 26 1.14 10.23 -9.53
CA LEU A 26 0.28 9.31 -10.29
C LEU A 26 -0.85 10.06 -11.02
N GLN A 27 -1.42 11.10 -10.40
CA GLN A 27 -2.43 11.94 -11.04
C GLN A 27 -1.84 12.83 -12.14
N ASP A 28 -0.65 13.39 -11.93
CA ASP A 28 0.07 14.18 -12.95
C ASP A 28 0.37 13.32 -14.20
N GLU A 29 0.55 12.01 -14.03
CA GLU A 29 0.68 11.03 -15.13
C GLU A 29 -0.67 10.58 -15.73
N GLY A 30 -1.78 11.19 -15.32
CA GLY A 30 -3.12 10.92 -15.84
C GLY A 30 -3.90 9.79 -15.19
N ALA A 31 -3.40 9.21 -14.08
CA ALA A 31 -4.14 8.19 -13.36
C ALA A 31 -5.22 8.77 -12.44
N THR A 32 -6.29 8.02 -12.23
CA THR A 32 -7.20 8.25 -11.11
C THR A 32 -6.76 7.39 -9.94
N VAL A 33 -6.76 7.95 -8.74
CA VAL A 33 -6.26 7.28 -7.54
C VAL A 33 -7.36 7.14 -6.50
N GLN A 34 -7.62 5.92 -6.08
CA GLN A 34 -8.46 5.60 -4.92
C GLN A 34 -7.56 5.23 -3.74
N VAL A 35 -7.67 5.98 -2.65
CA VAL A 35 -6.86 5.73 -1.45
C VAL A 35 -7.62 4.86 -0.46
N VAL A 36 -6.92 3.88 0.09
CA VAL A 36 -7.38 3.01 1.18
C VAL A 36 -6.37 3.07 2.31
N MET A 37 -6.81 3.40 3.52
CA MET A 37 -5.91 3.56 4.67
C MET A 37 -6.25 2.56 5.78
N THR A 38 -5.22 1.90 6.31
CA THR A 38 -5.36 1.11 7.54
C THR A 38 -5.51 2.03 8.76
N ALA A 39 -5.96 1.49 9.89
CA ALA A 39 -5.99 2.24 11.14
C ALA A 39 -4.60 2.78 11.52
N GLY A 40 -3.54 1.99 11.28
CA GLY A 40 -2.16 2.40 11.51
C GLY A 40 -1.73 3.56 10.62
N ALA A 41 -2.13 3.59 9.35
CA ALA A 41 -1.79 4.69 8.44
C ALA A 41 -2.34 6.04 8.93
N GLN A 42 -3.53 6.04 9.52
CA GLN A 42 -4.21 7.22 10.03
C GLN A 42 -3.51 7.84 11.26
N GLN A 43 -2.56 7.13 11.89
CA GLN A 43 -1.70 7.69 12.94
C GLN A 43 -0.61 8.62 12.39
N PHE A 44 -0.29 8.52 11.11
CA PHE A 44 0.79 9.29 10.46
C PHE A 44 0.26 10.34 9.50
N VAL A 45 -0.81 10.03 8.76
CA VAL A 45 -1.46 10.93 7.80
C VAL A 45 -2.96 10.82 7.97
N THR A 46 -3.68 11.93 7.90
CA THR A 46 -5.14 11.89 8.04
C THR A 46 -5.83 11.50 6.73
N ALA A 47 -6.98 10.85 6.84
CA ALA A 47 -7.84 10.57 5.69
C ALA A 47 -8.26 11.87 4.98
N THR A 48 -8.46 12.96 5.73
CA THR A 48 -8.78 14.28 5.17
C THR A 48 -7.68 14.80 4.25
N THR A 49 -6.40 14.64 4.64
CA THR A 49 -5.27 15.01 3.77
C THR A 49 -5.30 14.22 2.47
N MET A 50 -5.47 12.91 2.56
CA MET A 50 -5.46 12.05 1.38
C MET A 50 -6.68 12.28 0.47
N GLN A 51 -7.85 12.58 1.06
CA GLN A 51 -9.03 12.96 0.29
C GLN A 51 -8.82 14.27 -0.48
N ALA A 52 -8.22 15.28 0.16
CA ALA A 52 -7.91 16.55 -0.49
C ALA A 52 -6.93 16.37 -1.66
N LEU A 53 -5.94 15.48 -1.52
CA LEU A 53 -4.94 15.21 -2.55
C LEU A 53 -5.48 14.36 -3.70
N SER A 54 -6.22 13.30 -3.39
CA SER A 54 -6.75 12.38 -4.41
C SER A 54 -8.01 12.90 -5.10
N GLY A 55 -8.72 13.85 -4.48
CA GLY A 55 -10.02 14.34 -4.95
C GLY A 55 -11.16 13.32 -4.79
N ARG A 56 -10.95 12.25 -4.01
CA ARG A 56 -11.92 11.15 -3.83
C ARG A 56 -12.06 10.80 -2.35
N PRO A 57 -13.23 10.33 -1.90
CA PRO A 57 -13.38 9.80 -0.54
C PRO A 57 -12.35 8.71 -0.26
N VAL A 58 -11.75 8.75 0.92
CA VAL A 58 -10.77 7.75 1.37
C VAL A 58 -11.50 6.63 2.09
N GLU A 59 -11.23 5.39 1.70
CA GLU A 59 -11.81 4.23 2.35
C GLU A 59 -10.93 3.77 3.52
N THR A 60 -11.52 3.64 4.69
CA THR A 60 -10.80 3.31 5.94
C THR A 60 -11.37 2.11 6.68
N ASP A 61 -12.60 1.72 6.36
CA ASP A 61 -13.34 0.71 7.14
C ASP A 61 -14.24 -0.10 6.21
N GLN A 62 -14.11 -1.43 6.24
CA GLN A 62 -14.91 -2.33 5.43
C GLN A 62 -16.41 -2.31 5.78
N TRP A 63 -16.75 -1.80 6.96
CA TRP A 63 -18.13 -1.77 7.47
C TRP A 63 -18.80 -0.41 7.26
N LYS A 64 -18.04 0.63 6.92
CA LYS A 64 -18.52 2.02 6.71
C LYS A 64 -18.10 2.52 5.33
N SER A 65 -18.26 1.69 4.33
CA SER A 65 -17.86 2.02 2.97
C SER A 65 -18.87 2.93 2.28
N SER A 66 -18.35 3.79 1.40
CA SER A 66 -19.14 4.58 0.44
C SER A 66 -19.62 3.77 -0.76
N THR A 67 -19.21 2.50 -0.89
CA THR A 67 -19.59 1.64 -2.01
C THR A 67 -21.03 1.16 -1.91
N GLY A 68 -21.73 1.14 -3.04
CA GLY A 68 -23.17 0.90 -3.08
C GLY A 68 -23.61 -0.54 -2.77
N ASN A 69 -22.72 -1.52 -2.81
CA ASN A 69 -23.04 -2.95 -2.64
C ASN A 69 -22.61 -3.55 -1.29
N ALA A 70 -22.12 -2.72 -0.37
CA ALA A 70 -21.61 -3.12 0.94
C ALA A 70 -20.45 -4.16 0.92
N MET A 71 -19.78 -4.32 -0.23
CA MET A 71 -18.61 -5.17 -0.42
C MET A 71 -17.43 -4.38 -0.99
N PRO A 72 -16.87 -3.41 -0.25
CA PRO A 72 -15.86 -2.49 -0.76
C PRO A 72 -14.58 -3.22 -1.20
N HIS A 73 -14.19 -4.29 -0.51
CA HIS A 73 -13.00 -5.08 -0.84
C HIS A 73 -13.08 -5.73 -2.24
N ILE A 74 -14.28 -6.00 -2.75
CA ILE A 74 -14.47 -6.51 -4.11
C ILE A 74 -14.57 -5.34 -5.10
N GLU A 75 -15.40 -4.34 -4.78
CA GLU A 75 -15.72 -3.25 -5.70
C GLU A 75 -14.50 -2.39 -6.02
N LEU A 76 -13.68 -2.09 -5.00
CA LEU A 76 -12.46 -1.29 -5.16
C LEU A 76 -11.44 -1.91 -6.12
N THR A 77 -11.42 -3.24 -6.26
CA THR A 77 -10.47 -3.93 -7.13
C THR A 77 -11.00 -4.28 -8.51
N ARG A 78 -12.34 -4.32 -8.70
CA ARG A 78 -12.95 -4.72 -9.99
C ARG A 78 -12.53 -3.85 -11.17
N ASN A 79 -12.39 -2.57 -10.94
CA ASN A 79 -12.04 -1.59 -11.97
C ASN A 79 -10.61 -1.05 -11.81
N ALA A 80 -9.83 -1.63 -10.91
CA ALA A 80 -8.46 -1.22 -10.69
C ALA A 80 -7.52 -1.85 -11.71
N ASP A 81 -6.67 -1.03 -12.31
CA ASP A 81 -5.58 -1.49 -13.18
C ASP A 81 -4.40 -2.03 -12.35
N ALA A 82 -4.21 -1.53 -11.14
CA ALA A 82 -3.24 -2.04 -10.18
C ALA A 82 -3.60 -1.65 -8.74
N VAL A 83 -3.07 -2.42 -7.79
CA VAL A 83 -3.06 -2.07 -6.36
C VAL A 83 -1.61 -1.84 -5.95
N ILE A 84 -1.33 -0.68 -5.36
CA ILE A 84 -0.02 -0.29 -4.84
C ILE A 84 -0.15 -0.11 -3.34
N VAL A 85 0.64 -0.81 -2.53
CA VAL A 85 0.68 -0.60 -1.08
C VAL A 85 1.98 0.08 -0.69
N ALA A 86 1.88 1.32 -0.26
CA ALA A 86 2.99 2.16 0.14
C ALA A 86 2.59 3.08 1.32
N PRO A 87 3.37 3.11 2.40
CA PRO A 87 4.37 2.12 2.75
C PRO A 87 3.73 0.77 3.06
N ALA A 88 4.46 -0.33 2.83
CA ALA A 88 4.07 -1.66 3.28
C ALA A 88 4.89 -2.04 4.52
N THR A 89 4.24 -2.08 5.68
CA THR A 89 4.87 -2.47 6.96
C THR A 89 5.15 -3.96 7.01
N ALA A 90 6.04 -4.37 7.91
CA ALA A 90 6.31 -5.80 8.17
C ALA A 90 5.03 -6.55 8.57
N ASP A 91 4.15 -5.92 9.37
CA ASP A 91 2.84 -6.48 9.74
C ASP A 91 1.97 -6.73 8.51
N PHE A 92 1.82 -5.74 7.64
CA PHE A 92 1.03 -5.89 6.43
C PHE A 92 1.60 -6.98 5.50
N LEU A 93 2.92 -7.01 5.30
CA LEU A 93 3.59 -8.02 4.48
C LEU A 93 3.38 -9.44 5.04
N ALA A 94 3.44 -9.60 6.36
CA ALA A 94 3.17 -10.87 7.03
C ALA A 94 1.72 -11.30 6.83
N LYS A 95 0.76 -10.41 7.04
CA LYS A 95 -0.67 -10.68 6.81
C LYS A 95 -0.93 -11.10 5.36
N LEU A 96 -0.36 -10.36 4.42
CA LEU A 96 -0.51 -10.64 3.00
C LEU A 96 0.08 -12.02 2.63
N ALA A 97 1.27 -12.37 3.13
CA ALA A 97 1.92 -13.65 2.87
C ALA A 97 1.14 -14.85 3.45
N HIS A 98 0.36 -14.63 4.51
CA HIS A 98 -0.42 -15.67 5.17
C HIS A 98 -1.91 -15.64 4.81
N GLY A 99 -2.35 -14.74 3.94
CA GLY A 99 -3.75 -14.66 3.51
C GLY A 99 -4.70 -14.15 4.59
N LEU A 100 -4.21 -13.35 5.54
CA LEU A 100 -5.07 -12.71 6.55
C LEU A 100 -5.84 -11.55 5.92
N ALA A 101 -7.12 -11.43 6.28
CA ALA A 101 -8.05 -10.44 5.73
C ALA A 101 -8.86 -9.80 6.87
N ASP A 102 -8.16 -9.21 7.83
CA ASP A 102 -8.72 -8.67 9.07
C ASP A 102 -9.07 -7.16 8.97
N ASP A 103 -8.70 -6.51 7.89
CA ASP A 103 -9.11 -5.14 7.56
C ASP A 103 -9.46 -4.98 6.07
N LEU A 104 -9.91 -3.78 5.68
CA LEU A 104 -10.30 -3.52 4.29
C LEU A 104 -9.14 -3.73 3.31
N LEU A 105 -7.93 -3.26 3.64
CA LEU A 105 -6.79 -3.33 2.74
C LEU A 105 -6.31 -4.76 2.53
N THR A 106 -6.21 -5.57 3.57
CA THR A 106 -5.85 -6.98 3.47
C THR A 106 -6.94 -7.79 2.76
N ALA A 107 -8.21 -7.49 3.01
CA ALA A 107 -9.34 -8.13 2.35
C ALA A 107 -9.36 -7.83 0.85
N LEU A 108 -9.17 -6.58 0.44
CA LEU A 108 -9.14 -6.22 -0.99
C LEU A 108 -7.92 -6.82 -1.70
N ALA A 109 -6.77 -6.88 -1.03
CA ALA A 109 -5.57 -7.48 -1.59
C ALA A 109 -5.78 -8.99 -1.86
N LEU A 110 -6.48 -9.69 -0.95
CA LEU A 110 -6.82 -11.09 -1.11
C LEU A 110 -7.91 -11.32 -2.17
N ALA A 111 -8.91 -10.44 -2.24
CA ALA A 111 -10.07 -10.56 -3.13
C ALA A 111 -9.80 -10.14 -4.59
N ARG A 112 -8.68 -9.47 -4.87
CA ARG A 112 -8.38 -8.99 -6.23
C ARG A 112 -8.24 -10.13 -7.23
N ASP A 113 -8.60 -9.88 -8.48
CA ASP A 113 -8.28 -10.78 -9.59
C ASP A 113 -6.78 -10.69 -9.91
N ARG A 114 -6.02 -11.71 -9.54
CA ARG A 114 -4.55 -11.76 -9.70
C ARG A 114 -4.10 -11.73 -11.17
N THR A 115 -4.96 -12.12 -12.09
CA THR A 115 -4.63 -12.17 -13.53
C THR A 115 -4.78 -10.80 -14.20
N ARG A 116 -5.61 -9.93 -13.63
CA ARG A 116 -5.96 -8.62 -14.19
C ARG A 116 -5.39 -7.44 -13.40
N THR A 117 -5.32 -7.58 -12.07
CA THR A 117 -4.96 -6.50 -11.16
C THR A 117 -3.68 -6.86 -10.42
N PRO A 118 -2.51 -6.46 -10.90
CA PRO A 118 -1.24 -6.69 -10.22
C PRO A 118 -1.22 -6.00 -8.86
N LEU A 119 -0.50 -6.60 -7.91
CA LEU A 119 -0.23 -6.03 -6.60
C LEU A 119 1.25 -5.70 -6.48
N LEU A 120 1.51 -4.44 -6.18
CA LEU A 120 2.84 -3.90 -5.93
C LEU A 120 2.94 -3.47 -4.47
N VAL A 121 4.02 -3.76 -3.80
CA VAL A 121 4.24 -3.35 -2.41
C VAL A 121 5.59 -2.65 -2.27
N ALA A 122 5.61 -1.53 -1.56
CA ALA A 122 6.82 -0.76 -1.24
C ALA A 122 7.15 -0.92 0.25
N PRO A 123 8.02 -1.88 0.62
CA PRO A 123 8.38 -2.12 2.02
C PRO A 123 9.02 -0.90 2.68
N ALA A 124 8.67 -0.67 3.94
CA ALA A 124 9.26 0.37 4.78
C ALA A 124 9.29 -0.09 6.24
N MET A 125 10.49 -0.20 6.79
CA MET A 125 10.75 -0.62 8.17
C MET A 125 12.20 -0.32 8.55
N ASN A 126 12.57 -0.45 9.83
CA ASN A 126 13.98 -0.33 10.18
C ASN A 126 14.79 -1.55 9.67
N VAL A 127 16.11 -1.41 9.67
CA VAL A 127 17.02 -2.41 9.10
C VAL A 127 16.89 -3.77 9.80
N GLU A 128 16.78 -3.81 11.11
CA GLU A 128 16.65 -5.05 11.89
C GLU A 128 15.36 -5.80 11.57
N MET A 129 14.27 -5.07 11.36
CA MET A 129 13.00 -5.67 10.93
C MET A 129 13.10 -6.22 9.51
N TRP A 130 13.80 -5.51 8.62
CA TRP A 130 14.01 -5.96 7.24
C TRP A 130 14.87 -7.23 7.20
N ASP A 131 15.98 -7.26 7.92
CA ASP A 131 16.94 -8.39 7.95
C ASP A 131 16.39 -9.59 8.76
N ASN A 132 15.31 -9.40 9.51
CA ASN A 132 14.72 -10.48 10.29
C ASN A 132 14.32 -11.66 9.39
N PRO A 133 14.70 -12.91 9.73
CA PRO A 133 14.34 -14.08 8.93
C PRO A 133 12.84 -14.23 8.67
N ALA A 134 11.98 -13.80 9.59
CA ALA A 134 10.53 -13.82 9.37
C ALA A 134 10.11 -12.89 8.22
N THR A 135 10.65 -11.67 8.20
CA THR A 135 10.39 -10.72 7.10
C THR A 135 10.90 -11.27 5.78
N GLN A 136 12.12 -11.80 5.75
CA GLN A 136 12.70 -12.34 4.53
C GLN A 136 11.93 -13.57 3.98
N ARG A 137 11.41 -14.44 4.86
CA ARG A 137 10.52 -15.53 4.43
C ARG A 137 9.22 -15.00 3.83
N ASN A 138 8.62 -13.98 4.43
CA ASN A 138 7.40 -13.37 3.91
C ASN A 138 7.64 -12.72 2.55
N ILE A 139 8.74 -12.00 2.37
CA ILE A 139 9.11 -11.40 1.07
C ILE A 139 9.33 -12.49 0.01
N ALA A 140 10.02 -13.56 0.34
CA ALA A 140 10.22 -14.68 -0.59
C ALA A 140 8.89 -15.32 -1.00
N GLN A 141 7.97 -15.53 -0.05
CA GLN A 141 6.64 -16.06 -0.31
C GLN A 141 5.84 -15.10 -1.22
N LEU A 142 5.84 -13.81 -0.93
CA LEU A 142 5.12 -12.83 -1.73
C LEU A 142 5.62 -12.76 -3.18
N ARG A 143 6.93 -12.86 -3.38
CA ARG A 143 7.51 -12.95 -4.74
C ARG A 143 7.04 -14.22 -5.47
N ALA A 144 7.04 -15.37 -4.77
CA ALA A 144 6.54 -16.62 -5.33
C ALA A 144 5.04 -16.54 -5.67
N ASP A 145 4.26 -15.77 -4.92
CA ASP A 145 2.85 -15.50 -5.16
C ASP A 145 2.60 -14.48 -6.28
N GLY A 146 3.65 -13.92 -6.88
CA GLY A 146 3.55 -12.96 -7.97
C GLY A 146 3.31 -11.51 -7.53
N VAL A 147 3.57 -11.18 -6.26
CA VAL A 147 3.56 -9.80 -5.78
C VAL A 147 4.85 -9.11 -6.19
N VAL A 148 4.74 -7.91 -6.74
CA VAL A 148 5.88 -7.09 -7.13
C VAL A 148 6.40 -6.33 -5.90
N ILE A 149 7.65 -6.57 -5.54
CA ILE A 149 8.30 -5.90 -4.40
C ILE A 149 9.13 -4.73 -4.93
N LEU A 150 8.77 -3.52 -4.55
CA LEU A 150 9.42 -2.27 -4.95
C LEU A 150 10.34 -1.78 -3.84
N GLY A 151 11.63 -2.02 -3.97
CA GLY A 151 12.62 -1.76 -2.93
C GLY A 151 12.71 -2.86 -1.88
N PRO A 152 13.03 -2.54 -0.61
CA PRO A 152 13.35 -1.20 -0.10
C PRO A 152 14.72 -0.69 -0.59
N ALA A 153 14.95 0.62 -0.45
CA ALA A 153 16.24 1.22 -0.66
C ALA A 153 17.12 1.13 0.61
N SER A 154 18.42 1.28 0.41
CA SER A 154 19.38 1.50 1.50
C SER A 154 19.51 3.00 1.77
N GLY A 155 19.72 3.37 3.03
CA GLY A 155 19.94 4.76 3.42
C GLY A 155 19.68 5.03 4.90
N ALA A 156 19.81 6.29 5.28
CA ALA A 156 19.50 6.72 6.64
C ALA A 156 18.00 6.58 6.94
N GLN A 157 17.69 6.07 8.11
CA GLN A 157 16.35 5.82 8.60
C GLN A 157 15.96 6.83 9.69
N ALA A 158 14.67 6.98 9.95
CA ALA A 158 14.16 7.94 10.94
C ALA A 158 14.66 7.65 12.37
N CYS A 159 15.02 6.41 12.69
CA CYS A 159 15.61 5.99 13.96
C CYS A 159 17.11 6.30 14.08
N GLY A 160 17.76 6.85 13.04
CA GLY A 160 19.19 7.16 13.02
C GLY A 160 20.08 6.01 12.53
N GLU A 161 19.52 4.87 12.24
CA GLU A 161 20.23 3.72 11.65
C GLU A 161 20.42 3.90 10.14
N THR A 162 21.35 3.16 9.56
CA THR A 162 21.61 3.13 8.12
C THR A 162 21.61 1.70 7.61
N GLY A 163 20.89 1.45 6.54
CA GLY A 163 20.78 0.12 5.94
C GLY A 163 19.55 -0.01 5.05
N PHE A 164 19.23 -1.22 4.63
CA PHE A 164 18.02 -1.50 3.89
C PHE A 164 16.78 -1.38 4.78
N GLY A 165 15.67 -0.97 4.19
CA GLY A 165 14.39 -0.82 4.87
C GLY A 165 13.68 0.50 4.57
N ARG A 166 14.38 1.45 3.93
CA ARG A 166 13.81 2.74 3.52
C ARG A 166 12.90 2.55 2.30
N MET A 167 11.67 3.08 2.38
CA MET A 167 10.78 3.10 1.21
C MET A 167 11.43 3.85 0.05
N LEU A 168 11.27 3.35 -1.17
CA LEU A 168 11.65 4.06 -2.38
C LEU A 168 11.05 5.48 -2.39
N GLU A 169 11.70 6.39 -3.09
CA GLU A 169 11.15 7.74 -3.26
C GLU A 169 9.95 7.70 -4.23
N PRO A 170 8.99 8.64 -4.10
CA PRO A 170 7.79 8.65 -4.94
C PRO A 170 8.04 8.66 -6.44
N HIS A 171 9.18 9.21 -6.89
CA HIS A 171 9.55 9.23 -8.31
C HIS A 171 10.16 7.91 -8.81
N GLU A 172 10.48 6.99 -7.90
CA GLU A 172 11.00 5.66 -8.22
C GLU A 172 9.87 4.60 -8.24
N LEU A 173 8.71 4.93 -7.64
CA LEU A 173 7.52 4.10 -7.58
C LEU A 173 6.59 4.35 -8.77
#